data_f0995f9c347ccacd4c79b614cecb8cee
#
_entry.id   f0995f9c347ccacd4c79b614cecb8cee
#
_cell.length_a   1.000
_cell.length_b   1.000
_cell.length_c   1.000
_cell.angle_alpha   90.00
_cell.angle_beta   90.00
_cell.angle_gamma   90.00
#
_symmetry.space_group_name_H-M   'P 1'
#
loop_
_entity.id
_entity.type
_entity.pdbx_description
1 polymer ?
#
loop_
_entity_poly.entity_id
_entity_poly.type
_entity_poly.pdbx_seq_one_letter_code
_entity_poly.pdbx_strand_id
1 'polypeptide(L)'
;MMKGIGTKAIKIGVMMVTAVLMLTGCRFGFASDPDDPNEVVQEEPIDTSVDTFEYDASLSGTKITLLNSKAEIQVALTKMAEEYEKKSGVHVEVMPVTDGDSPYTKVVSMYNSGTPPTMAILDTTDVIALAEEKAVDLTGEPWTAEAEGYLTEVNGKIYSFPLCIEGRGLIYNRSVIEETLGREFDPLSVTTMDEFAALLDQLTEAGMKRPVSVAKEDWSLGAHQLQYIYETYDGTSEGAQEVIEAIKEGTLDLNSYDRMNQFLNMFDILREYKRG
;
A
#
# COMPACT_ATOMS: atom_id res chain seq x y z
N MET A 1 -39.15 -8.43 2.29
CA MET A 1 -39.26 -8.07 0.88
C MET A 1 -38.26 -6.94 0.64
N MET A 2 -36.95 -7.30 0.58
CA MET A 2 -35.85 -6.36 0.34
C MET A 2 -35.16 -6.82 -0.96
N LYS A 3 -35.73 -6.45 -2.08
CA LYS A 3 -35.12 -6.64 -3.39
C LYS A 3 -34.97 -5.26 -4.03
N GLY A 4 -33.75 -4.78 -4.15
CA GLY A 4 -33.50 -3.67 -5.05
C GLY A 4 -32.39 -2.67 -4.71
N ILE A 5 -31.80 -2.70 -3.52
CA ILE A 5 -30.78 -1.70 -3.15
C ILE A 5 -29.34 -2.21 -3.48
N GLY A 6 -29.14 -3.52 -3.46
CA GLY A 6 -27.77 -4.09 -3.62
C GLY A 6 -27.13 -3.86 -4.99
N THR A 7 -27.88 -4.05 -6.07
CA THR A 7 -27.31 -4.02 -7.43
C THR A 7 -26.89 -2.64 -7.91
N LYS A 8 -27.61 -1.57 -7.48
CA LYS A 8 -27.24 -0.20 -7.91
C LYS A 8 -26.03 0.35 -7.17
N ALA A 9 -25.93 0.06 -5.87
CA ALA A 9 -24.78 0.48 -5.07
C ALA A 9 -23.45 -0.17 -5.56
N ILE A 10 -23.53 -1.43 -5.98
CA ILE A 10 -22.38 -2.20 -6.50
C ILE A 10 -21.79 -1.57 -7.76
N LYS A 11 -22.66 -1.21 -8.72
CA LYS A 11 -22.19 -0.56 -9.95
C LYS A 11 -21.52 0.79 -9.70
N ILE A 12 -21.96 1.53 -8.68
CA ILE A 12 -21.38 2.81 -8.29
C ILE A 12 -19.97 2.61 -7.72
N GLY A 13 -19.80 1.60 -6.85
CA GLY A 13 -18.49 1.30 -6.24
C GLY A 13 -17.43 0.93 -7.29
N VAL A 14 -17.75 0.01 -8.18
CA VAL A 14 -16.87 -0.42 -9.27
C VAL A 14 -16.53 0.74 -10.21
N MET A 15 -17.53 1.56 -10.51
CA MET A 15 -17.39 2.69 -11.41
C MET A 15 -16.46 3.78 -10.87
N MET A 16 -16.51 4.07 -9.57
CA MET A 16 -15.63 5.06 -8.94
C MET A 16 -14.18 4.61 -8.92
N VAL A 17 -13.93 3.35 -8.63
CA VAL A 17 -12.56 2.80 -8.57
C VAL A 17 -11.93 2.75 -9.96
N THR A 18 -12.70 2.42 -10.99
CA THR A 18 -12.22 2.44 -12.38
C THR A 18 -11.86 3.87 -12.83
N ALA A 19 -12.66 4.86 -12.45
CA ALA A 19 -12.36 6.26 -12.74
C ALA A 19 -11.08 6.76 -12.04
N VAL A 20 -10.83 6.32 -10.81
CA VAL A 20 -9.62 6.67 -10.04
C VAL A 20 -8.37 6.07 -10.67
N LEU A 21 -8.40 4.85 -11.20
CA LEU A 21 -7.24 4.24 -11.84
C LEU A 21 -6.88 4.85 -13.21
N MET A 22 -7.85 5.31 -13.96
CA MET A 22 -7.57 6.00 -15.22
C MET A 22 -6.96 7.40 -15.01
N LEU A 23 -7.18 8.00 -13.82
CA LEU A 23 -6.58 9.28 -13.43
C LEU A 23 -5.16 9.14 -12.85
N THR A 24 -4.79 7.94 -12.40
CA THR A 24 -3.46 7.66 -11.85
C THR A 24 -2.57 6.90 -12.82
N GLY A 25 -2.55 7.28 -14.06
CA GLY A 25 -1.42 7.00 -14.92
C GLY A 25 -0.19 7.67 -14.29
N CYS A 26 0.36 7.04 -13.24
CA CYS A 26 1.61 7.47 -12.64
C CYS A 26 2.72 7.36 -13.68
N ARG A 27 2.87 8.38 -14.50
CA ARG A 27 4.17 8.71 -15.02
C ARG A 27 4.94 9.27 -13.83
N PHE A 28 5.69 8.42 -13.15
CA PHE A 28 6.83 8.86 -12.39
C PHE A 28 7.85 9.45 -13.39
N GLY A 29 7.63 10.68 -13.77
CA GLY A 29 8.62 11.51 -14.40
C GLY A 29 9.55 12.00 -13.29
N PHE A 30 10.55 11.22 -12.96
CA PHE A 30 11.73 11.75 -12.28
C PHE A 30 12.49 12.61 -13.29
N ALA A 31 12.19 13.89 -13.33
CA ALA A 31 13.03 14.92 -13.91
C ALA A 31 12.79 16.21 -13.13
N SER A 32 13.19 16.20 -11.87
CA SER A 32 13.49 17.43 -11.14
C SER A 32 14.97 17.69 -11.23
N ASP A 33 15.34 18.93 -11.46
CA ASP A 33 16.72 19.38 -11.34
C ASP A 33 17.15 19.19 -9.87
N PRO A 34 18.14 18.34 -9.56
CA PRO A 34 18.54 18.08 -8.19
C PRO A 34 19.20 19.28 -7.49
N ASP A 35 19.41 20.40 -8.18
CA ASP A 35 20.18 21.54 -7.69
C ASP A 35 19.34 22.76 -7.27
N ASP A 36 18.00 22.71 -7.29
CA ASP A 36 17.18 23.82 -6.79
C ASP A 36 16.61 23.54 -5.38
N PRO A 37 17.22 24.12 -4.31
CA PRO A 37 16.74 23.94 -2.94
C PRO A 37 15.40 24.64 -2.64
N ASN A 38 14.81 25.35 -3.61
CA ASN A 38 13.54 26.03 -3.50
C ASN A 38 12.48 25.50 -4.47
N GLU A 39 12.74 24.39 -5.17
CA GLU A 39 11.72 23.77 -5.99
C GLU A 39 10.62 23.23 -5.08
N VAL A 40 9.62 24.05 -4.91
CA VAL A 40 8.30 23.58 -4.46
C VAL A 40 7.87 22.62 -5.56
N VAL A 41 7.86 21.31 -5.25
CA VAL A 41 7.24 20.31 -6.12
C VAL A 41 5.84 20.85 -6.43
N GLN A 42 5.72 21.54 -7.55
CA GLN A 42 4.40 21.88 -8.07
C GLN A 42 3.79 20.55 -8.44
N GLU A 43 2.78 20.17 -7.68
CA GLU A 43 1.91 19.08 -8.11
C GLU A 43 1.52 19.40 -9.55
N GLU A 44 2.06 18.64 -10.51
CA GLU A 44 1.64 18.75 -11.90
C GLU A 44 0.12 18.61 -11.89
N PRO A 45 -0.61 19.52 -12.54
CA PRO A 45 -2.07 19.42 -12.58
C PRO A 45 -2.40 18.04 -13.18
N ILE A 46 -3.19 17.26 -12.44
CA ILE A 46 -3.69 15.97 -12.91
C ILE A 46 -4.25 16.21 -14.31
N ASP A 47 -3.69 15.55 -15.31
CA ASP A 47 -4.17 15.65 -16.69
C ASP A 47 -5.60 15.09 -16.75
N THR A 48 -6.58 15.97 -16.64
CA THR A 48 -8.00 15.64 -16.76
C THR A 48 -8.47 15.54 -18.20
N SER A 49 -7.57 15.69 -19.18
CA SER A 49 -7.90 15.67 -20.60
C SER A 49 -8.24 14.28 -21.15
N VAL A 50 -7.99 13.22 -20.37
CA VAL A 50 -8.26 11.82 -20.73
C VAL A 50 -9.57 11.29 -20.13
N ASP A 51 -10.44 12.17 -19.64
CA ASP A 51 -11.73 11.76 -19.07
C ASP A 51 -12.73 11.39 -20.20
N THR A 52 -12.47 10.23 -20.81
CA THR A 52 -13.39 9.61 -21.80
C THR A 52 -14.48 8.79 -21.13
N PHE A 53 -14.56 8.86 -19.79
CA PHE A 53 -15.48 8.06 -19.01
C PHE A 53 -16.90 8.67 -19.08
N GLU A 54 -17.86 7.89 -19.55
CA GLU A 54 -19.27 8.26 -19.53
C GLU A 54 -19.90 7.97 -18.17
N TYR A 55 -20.34 9.01 -17.48
CA TYR A 55 -21.04 8.87 -16.20
C TYR A 55 -22.50 8.47 -16.42
N ASP A 56 -22.96 7.46 -15.67
CA ASP A 56 -24.39 7.07 -15.72
C ASP A 56 -25.26 8.14 -15.02
N ALA A 57 -25.91 8.97 -15.80
CA ALA A 57 -26.77 10.04 -15.30
C ALA A 57 -27.93 9.54 -14.42
N SER A 58 -28.29 8.25 -14.50
CA SER A 58 -29.33 7.65 -13.64
C SER A 58 -28.90 7.55 -12.17
N LEU A 59 -27.60 7.65 -11.89
CA LEU A 59 -27.01 7.59 -10.57
C LEU A 59 -26.90 8.97 -9.89
N SER A 60 -27.16 10.06 -10.62
CA SER A 60 -27.13 11.42 -10.07
C SER A 60 -28.04 11.55 -8.84
N GLY A 61 -27.54 12.23 -7.80
CA GLY A 61 -28.20 12.36 -6.51
C GLY A 61 -28.03 11.16 -5.56
N THR A 62 -27.31 10.12 -5.98
CA THR A 62 -26.95 8.99 -5.10
C THR A 62 -25.87 9.44 -4.12
N LYS A 63 -25.94 8.89 -2.90
CA LYS A 63 -24.91 9.06 -1.86
C LYS A 63 -24.25 7.72 -1.56
N ILE A 64 -22.92 7.70 -1.54
CA ILE A 64 -22.12 6.55 -1.16
C ILE A 64 -21.07 6.96 -0.12
N THR A 65 -20.56 5.98 0.62
CA THR A 65 -19.51 6.18 1.62
C THR A 65 -18.26 5.41 1.24
N LEU A 66 -17.10 6.02 1.43
CA LEU A 66 -15.79 5.41 1.30
C LEU A 66 -15.07 5.50 2.65
N LEU A 67 -14.90 4.36 3.33
CA LEU A 67 -14.08 4.29 4.53
C LEU A 67 -12.60 4.26 4.11
N ASN A 68 -11.84 5.27 4.52
CA ASN A 68 -10.43 5.42 4.19
C ASN A 68 -9.53 5.06 5.36
N SER A 69 -8.72 4.01 5.22
CA SER A 69 -7.71 3.60 6.21
C SER A 69 -6.32 4.21 5.96
N LYS A 70 -6.15 4.97 4.86
CA LYS A 70 -4.90 5.61 4.48
C LYS A 70 -4.98 7.11 4.82
N ALA A 71 -4.56 7.47 6.03
CA ALA A 71 -4.65 8.86 6.53
C ALA A 71 -3.92 9.86 5.62
N GLU A 72 -2.79 9.44 5.03
CA GLU A 72 -1.93 10.24 4.17
C GLU A 72 -2.60 10.71 2.89
N ILE A 73 -3.60 9.98 2.38
CA ILE A 73 -4.33 10.35 1.16
C ILE A 73 -5.72 10.97 1.45
N GLN A 74 -6.10 11.17 2.72
CA GLN A 74 -7.43 11.65 3.08
C GLN A 74 -7.83 12.94 2.34
N VAL A 75 -6.92 13.93 2.31
CA VAL A 75 -7.20 15.22 1.66
C VAL A 75 -7.36 15.06 0.15
N ALA A 76 -6.49 14.27 -0.47
CA ALA A 76 -6.54 14.00 -1.91
C ALA A 76 -7.83 13.25 -2.30
N LEU A 77 -8.20 12.21 -1.55
CA LEU A 77 -9.44 11.48 -1.78
C LEU A 77 -10.69 12.35 -1.62
N THR A 78 -10.72 13.21 -0.60
CA THR A 78 -11.85 14.14 -0.42
C THR A 78 -11.99 15.08 -1.62
N LYS A 79 -10.88 15.62 -2.10
CA LYS A 79 -10.86 16.50 -3.27
C LYS A 79 -11.33 15.77 -4.55
N MET A 80 -10.86 14.54 -4.75
CA MET A 80 -11.29 13.69 -5.85
C MET A 80 -12.79 13.36 -5.76
N ALA A 81 -13.30 13.09 -4.58
CA ALA A 81 -14.72 12.85 -4.35
C ALA A 81 -15.59 14.06 -4.72
N GLU A 82 -15.16 15.27 -4.36
CA GLU A 82 -15.84 16.51 -4.74
C GLU A 82 -15.83 16.73 -6.27
N GLU A 83 -14.74 16.43 -6.95
CA GLU A 83 -14.62 16.54 -8.40
C GLU A 83 -15.49 15.48 -9.11
N TYR A 84 -15.50 14.26 -8.57
CA TYR A 84 -16.36 13.20 -9.07
C TYR A 84 -17.85 13.56 -8.92
N GLU A 85 -18.27 14.15 -7.79
CA GLU A 85 -19.64 14.62 -7.59
C GLU A 85 -20.02 15.69 -8.62
N LYS A 86 -19.15 16.65 -8.92
CA LYS A 86 -19.41 17.68 -9.93
C LYS A 86 -19.65 17.10 -11.32
N LYS A 87 -18.96 16.01 -11.67
CA LYS A 87 -19.06 15.36 -12.98
C LYS A 87 -20.21 14.35 -13.06
N SER A 88 -20.40 13.55 -12.02
CA SER A 88 -21.36 12.43 -12.01
C SER A 88 -22.70 12.75 -11.32
N GLY A 89 -22.73 13.76 -10.46
CA GLY A 89 -23.83 14.02 -9.55
C GLY A 89 -23.94 13.02 -8.39
N VAL A 90 -22.95 12.13 -8.19
CA VAL A 90 -22.88 11.16 -7.10
C VAL A 90 -22.06 11.73 -5.96
N HIS A 91 -22.68 11.88 -4.78
CA HIS A 91 -21.96 12.33 -3.59
C HIS A 91 -21.21 11.19 -2.94
N VAL A 92 -19.90 11.36 -2.70
CA VAL A 92 -19.04 10.39 -2.02
C VAL A 92 -18.55 10.98 -0.71
N GLU A 93 -19.04 10.42 0.40
CA GLU A 93 -18.54 10.78 1.73
C GLU A 93 -17.29 9.96 2.05
N VAL A 94 -16.13 10.62 2.13
CA VAL A 94 -14.84 9.99 2.49
C VAL A 94 -14.66 10.05 4.00
N MET A 95 -14.83 8.91 4.66
CA MET A 95 -14.75 8.76 6.12
C MET A 95 -13.38 8.23 6.53
N PRO A 96 -12.59 8.96 7.34
CA PRO A 96 -11.32 8.43 7.83
C PRO A 96 -11.52 7.35 8.90
N VAL A 97 -10.61 6.39 8.93
CA VAL A 97 -10.36 5.56 10.10
C VAL A 97 -9.45 6.35 11.04
N THR A 98 -9.79 6.41 12.31
CA THR A 98 -8.98 7.13 13.31
C THR A 98 -7.65 6.41 13.51
N ASP A 99 -6.56 7.17 13.69
CA ASP A 99 -5.24 6.61 13.94
C ASP A 99 -5.26 5.64 15.14
N GLY A 100 -4.76 4.43 14.91
CA GLY A 100 -4.74 3.37 15.90
C GLY A 100 -6.00 2.48 15.94
N ASP A 101 -7.06 2.84 15.24
CA ASP A 101 -8.23 1.98 15.08
C ASP A 101 -7.98 0.92 13.98
N SER A 102 -8.53 -0.27 14.17
CA SER A 102 -8.52 -1.33 13.15
C SER A 102 -9.58 -1.05 12.08
N PRO A 103 -9.21 -0.95 10.78
CA PRO A 103 -10.17 -0.80 9.69
C PRO A 103 -11.19 -1.94 9.66
N TYR A 104 -10.75 -3.17 9.88
CA TYR A 104 -11.61 -4.34 10.02
C TYR A 104 -12.67 -4.13 11.10
N THR A 105 -12.26 -3.77 12.32
CA THR A 105 -13.17 -3.56 13.44
C THR A 105 -14.18 -2.45 13.14
N LYS A 106 -13.73 -1.39 12.46
CA LYS A 106 -14.61 -0.29 12.04
C LYS A 106 -15.68 -0.76 11.06
N VAL A 107 -15.30 -1.51 10.02
CA VAL A 107 -16.26 -2.08 9.05
C VAL A 107 -17.27 -2.98 9.74
N VAL A 108 -16.81 -3.91 10.59
CA VAL A 108 -17.70 -4.81 11.35
C VAL A 108 -18.67 -4.04 12.23
N SER A 109 -18.19 -3.00 12.92
CA SER A 109 -19.04 -2.13 13.74
C SER A 109 -20.11 -1.43 12.93
N MET A 110 -19.76 -0.90 11.75
CA MET A 110 -20.70 -0.25 10.84
C MET A 110 -21.77 -1.23 10.31
N TYR A 111 -21.39 -2.46 9.98
CA TYR A 111 -22.33 -3.51 9.63
C TYR A 111 -23.30 -3.81 10.77
N ASN A 112 -22.80 -3.98 12.00
CA ASN A 112 -23.59 -4.27 13.17
C ASN A 112 -24.57 -3.13 13.53
N SER A 113 -24.21 -1.89 13.19
CA SER A 113 -25.04 -0.71 13.40
C SER A 113 -26.08 -0.49 12.28
N GLY A 114 -26.08 -1.33 11.25
CA GLY A 114 -26.97 -1.20 10.10
C GLY A 114 -26.59 -0.09 9.11
N THR A 115 -25.39 0.43 9.21
CA THR A 115 -24.84 1.50 8.35
C THR A 115 -23.51 1.08 7.72
N PRO A 116 -23.47 -0.03 6.96
CA PRO A 116 -22.22 -0.51 6.35
C PRO A 116 -21.68 0.53 5.35
N PRO A 117 -20.35 0.65 5.20
CA PRO A 117 -19.78 1.50 4.17
C PRO A 117 -20.12 0.94 2.79
N THR A 118 -20.23 1.80 1.78
CA THR A 118 -20.38 1.37 0.38
C THR A 118 -19.09 0.77 -0.13
N MET A 119 -17.97 1.39 0.22
CA MET A 119 -16.61 0.97 -0.09
C MET A 119 -15.72 1.16 1.14
N ALA A 120 -14.68 0.35 1.25
CA ALA A 120 -13.65 0.52 2.26
C ALA A 120 -12.28 0.21 1.67
N ILE A 121 -11.28 1.01 2.04
CA ILE A 121 -9.87 0.71 1.78
C ILE A 121 -9.38 -0.17 2.91
N LEU A 122 -8.92 -1.37 2.58
CA LEU A 122 -8.56 -2.41 3.53
C LEU A 122 -7.28 -3.12 3.08
N ASP A 123 -6.53 -3.63 4.03
CA ASP A 123 -5.44 -4.56 3.73
C ASP A 123 -5.99 -5.90 3.25
N THR A 124 -5.19 -6.65 2.50
CA THR A 124 -5.57 -7.95 1.92
C THR A 124 -6.12 -8.92 2.97
N THR A 125 -5.53 -8.96 4.16
CA THR A 125 -5.98 -9.82 5.26
C THR A 125 -7.39 -9.49 5.74
N ASP A 126 -7.73 -8.21 5.81
CA ASP A 126 -9.07 -7.74 6.18
C ASP A 126 -10.09 -8.03 5.08
N VAL A 127 -9.67 -7.88 3.80
CA VAL A 127 -10.49 -8.27 2.65
C VAL A 127 -10.83 -9.75 2.72
N ILE A 128 -9.84 -10.63 2.94
CA ILE A 128 -10.05 -12.08 3.05
C ILE A 128 -11.03 -12.40 4.19
N ALA A 129 -10.87 -11.76 5.34
CA ALA A 129 -11.71 -11.99 6.51
C ALA A 129 -13.17 -11.55 6.34
N LEU A 130 -13.43 -10.57 5.46
CA LEU A 130 -14.76 -10.00 5.24
C LEU A 130 -15.44 -10.49 3.95
N ALA A 131 -14.68 -11.12 3.05
CA ALA A 131 -15.06 -11.40 1.67
C ALA A 131 -16.45 -12.03 1.52
N GLU A 132 -16.62 -13.26 1.98
CA GLU A 132 -17.82 -14.04 1.71
C GLU A 132 -19.07 -13.53 2.43
N GLU A 133 -18.89 -12.89 3.60
CA GLU A 133 -20.03 -12.43 4.41
C GLU A 133 -20.45 -10.99 4.13
N LYS A 134 -19.50 -10.12 3.75
CA LYS A 134 -19.71 -8.67 3.74
C LYS A 134 -19.41 -8.02 2.40
N ALA A 135 -18.53 -8.58 1.59
CA ALA A 135 -18.15 -8.01 0.32
C ALA A 135 -19.01 -8.55 -0.83
N VAL A 136 -18.98 -7.86 -1.94
CA VAL A 136 -19.69 -8.24 -3.15
C VAL A 136 -18.74 -9.00 -4.05
N ASP A 137 -19.23 -10.08 -4.64
CA ASP A 137 -18.53 -10.84 -5.68
C ASP A 137 -18.36 -9.95 -6.92
N LEU A 138 -17.12 -9.63 -7.24
CA LEU A 138 -16.70 -8.79 -8.38
C LEU A 138 -16.13 -9.64 -9.53
N THR A 139 -16.23 -10.95 -9.43
CA THR A 139 -15.73 -11.87 -10.45
C THR A 139 -16.41 -11.58 -11.80
N GLY A 140 -15.59 -11.43 -12.85
CA GLY A 140 -16.07 -11.15 -14.21
C GLY A 140 -16.34 -9.66 -14.50
N GLU A 141 -16.05 -8.77 -13.57
CA GLU A 141 -16.03 -7.33 -13.90
C GLU A 141 -14.91 -7.04 -14.90
N PRO A 142 -15.14 -6.18 -15.92
CA PRO A 142 -14.20 -5.97 -17.02
C PRO A 142 -12.78 -5.57 -16.60
N TRP A 143 -12.64 -4.80 -15.52
CA TRP A 143 -11.35 -4.34 -14.99
C TRP A 143 -10.49 -5.45 -14.42
N THR A 144 -11.06 -6.62 -14.09
CA THR A 144 -10.30 -7.74 -13.50
C THR A 144 -9.21 -8.26 -14.44
N ALA A 145 -9.43 -8.18 -15.74
CA ALA A 145 -8.43 -8.57 -16.74
C ALA A 145 -7.21 -7.62 -16.75
N GLU A 146 -7.39 -6.34 -16.39
CA GLU A 146 -6.31 -5.35 -16.33
C GLU A 146 -5.50 -5.46 -15.03
N ALA A 147 -6.09 -6.07 -14.00
CA ALA A 147 -5.50 -6.26 -12.68
C ALA A 147 -4.97 -7.68 -12.43
N GLU A 148 -4.87 -8.51 -13.48
CA GLU A 148 -4.35 -9.88 -13.38
C GLU A 148 -2.97 -9.88 -12.67
N GLY A 149 -2.80 -10.80 -11.70
CA GLY A 149 -1.60 -10.89 -10.87
C GLY A 149 -1.60 -10.03 -9.60
N TYR A 150 -2.57 -9.10 -9.45
CA TYR A 150 -2.72 -8.25 -8.26
C TYR A 150 -4.07 -8.44 -7.55
N LEU A 151 -4.84 -9.42 -7.98
CA LEU A 151 -6.16 -9.71 -7.44
C LEU A 151 -6.07 -10.56 -6.18
N THR A 152 -6.89 -10.22 -5.18
CA THR A 152 -7.10 -11.08 -4.02
C THR A 152 -8.27 -12.01 -4.30
N GLU A 153 -7.99 -13.29 -4.41
CA GLU A 153 -8.99 -14.34 -4.62
C GLU A 153 -9.30 -15.05 -3.31
N VAL A 154 -10.58 -15.27 -3.04
CA VAL A 154 -11.07 -16.09 -1.94
C VAL A 154 -12.02 -17.13 -2.51
N ASN A 155 -11.67 -18.40 -2.40
CA ASN A 155 -12.44 -19.52 -2.96
C ASN A 155 -12.77 -19.35 -4.47
N GLY A 156 -11.80 -18.85 -5.25
CA GLY A 156 -11.94 -18.64 -6.70
C GLY A 156 -12.80 -17.46 -7.09
N LYS A 157 -13.05 -16.52 -6.15
CA LYS A 157 -13.83 -15.31 -6.38
C LYS A 157 -13.06 -14.08 -5.99
N ILE A 158 -13.36 -12.96 -6.66
CA ILE A 158 -12.75 -11.66 -6.46
C ILE A 158 -13.70 -10.78 -5.66
N TYR A 159 -13.23 -10.24 -4.53
CA TYR A 159 -14.04 -9.40 -3.62
C TYR A 159 -13.49 -8.00 -3.40
N SER A 160 -12.33 -7.70 -3.98
CA SER A 160 -11.71 -6.38 -3.86
C SER A 160 -11.12 -5.92 -5.18
N PHE A 161 -11.00 -4.61 -5.29
CA PHE A 161 -10.28 -3.93 -6.34
C PHE A 161 -8.91 -3.51 -5.79
N PRO A 162 -7.78 -3.82 -6.45
CA PRO A 162 -6.47 -3.38 -6.00
C PRO A 162 -6.36 -1.86 -6.10
N LEU A 163 -6.10 -1.19 -4.98
CA LEU A 163 -5.96 0.27 -4.91
C LEU A 163 -4.56 0.72 -5.33
N CYS A 164 -3.54 0.08 -4.77
CA CYS A 164 -2.14 0.40 -5.03
C CYS A 164 -1.24 -0.82 -4.75
N ILE A 165 -0.02 -0.75 -5.28
CA ILE A 165 1.05 -1.69 -4.98
C ILE A 165 2.07 -0.93 -4.15
N GLU A 166 2.40 -1.47 -2.98
CA GLU A 166 3.39 -0.88 -2.08
C GLU A 166 4.68 -1.71 -2.08
N GLY A 167 5.81 -1.07 -2.35
CA GLY A 167 7.13 -1.68 -2.22
C GLY A 167 7.66 -1.58 -0.81
N ARG A 168 8.33 -2.66 -0.34
CA ARG A 168 9.08 -2.65 0.91
C ARG A 168 10.57 -2.59 0.63
N GLY A 169 11.30 -1.76 1.39
CA GLY A 169 12.73 -1.62 1.21
C GLY A 169 13.33 -0.53 2.09
N LEU A 170 14.61 -0.30 1.90
CA LEU A 170 15.33 0.80 2.54
C LEU A 170 15.15 2.06 1.69
N ILE A 171 14.57 3.09 2.29
CA ILE A 171 14.46 4.42 1.68
C ILE A 171 15.73 5.19 2.02
N TYR A 172 16.33 5.83 1.03
CA TYR A 172 17.54 6.62 1.23
C TYR A 172 17.40 8.02 0.64
N ASN A 173 18.08 8.99 1.26
CA ASN A 173 18.21 10.33 0.74
C ASN A 173 19.54 10.44 -0.02
N ARG A 174 19.48 10.42 -1.35
CA ARG A 174 20.66 10.46 -2.22
C ARG A 174 21.52 11.69 -1.95
N SER A 175 20.92 12.89 -1.93
CA SER A 175 21.66 14.15 -1.77
C SER A 175 22.42 14.17 -0.44
N VAL A 176 21.79 13.73 0.65
CA VAL A 176 22.43 13.67 1.97
C VAL A 176 23.63 12.69 1.97
N ILE A 177 23.50 11.55 1.31
CA ILE A 177 24.60 10.58 1.18
C ILE A 177 25.75 11.18 0.38
N GLU A 178 25.47 11.77 -0.78
CA GLU A 178 26.46 12.35 -1.68
C GLU A 178 27.17 13.55 -1.06
N GLU A 179 26.45 14.44 -0.40
CA GLU A 179 27.03 15.56 0.37
C GLU A 179 27.95 15.07 1.49
N THR A 180 27.52 14.03 2.23
CA THR A 180 28.31 13.50 3.34
C THR A 180 29.59 12.82 2.84
N LEU A 181 29.50 12.05 1.76
CA LEU A 181 30.65 11.30 1.21
C LEU A 181 31.51 12.14 0.26
N GLY A 182 31.02 13.29 -0.21
CA GLY A 182 31.70 14.14 -1.18
C GLY A 182 31.87 13.47 -2.56
N ARG A 183 30.98 12.54 -2.91
CA ARG A 183 31.00 11.80 -4.20
C ARG A 183 29.59 11.34 -4.57
N GLU A 184 29.38 11.06 -5.85
CA GLU A 184 28.16 10.41 -6.33
C GLU A 184 27.93 9.07 -5.63
N PHE A 185 26.65 8.75 -5.44
CA PHE A 185 26.19 7.50 -4.83
C PHE A 185 25.38 6.67 -5.83
N ASP A 186 25.89 5.47 -6.12
CA ASP A 186 25.14 4.47 -6.87
C ASP A 186 24.50 3.45 -5.91
N PRO A 187 23.16 3.45 -5.78
CA PRO A 187 22.47 2.51 -4.89
C PRO A 187 22.64 1.05 -5.32
N LEU A 188 22.92 0.79 -6.60
CA LEU A 188 23.17 -0.56 -7.12
C LEU A 188 24.54 -1.11 -6.70
N SER A 189 25.40 -0.28 -6.11
CA SER A 189 26.65 -0.73 -5.49
C SER A 189 26.47 -1.37 -4.11
N VAL A 190 25.25 -1.34 -3.55
CA VAL A 190 24.92 -1.90 -2.24
C VAL A 190 23.95 -3.07 -2.45
N THR A 191 24.49 -4.26 -2.58
CA THR A 191 23.75 -5.49 -2.91
C THR A 191 23.80 -6.54 -1.81
N THR A 192 24.68 -6.35 -0.82
CA THR A 192 24.88 -7.25 0.30
C THR A 192 24.78 -6.53 1.64
N MET A 193 24.58 -7.28 2.72
CA MET A 193 24.61 -6.75 4.08
C MET A 193 25.95 -6.15 4.46
N ASP A 194 27.05 -6.75 4.00
CA ASP A 194 28.41 -6.24 4.25
C ASP A 194 28.64 -4.90 3.54
N GLU A 195 28.18 -4.76 2.30
CA GLU A 195 28.25 -3.49 1.57
C GLU A 195 27.35 -2.43 2.21
N PHE A 196 26.19 -2.81 2.71
CA PHE A 196 25.32 -1.90 3.45
C PHE A 196 25.98 -1.43 4.76
N ALA A 197 26.56 -2.33 5.55
CA ALA A 197 27.31 -1.96 6.74
C ALA A 197 28.51 -1.07 6.42
N ALA A 198 29.27 -1.39 5.35
CA ALA A 198 30.39 -0.58 4.91
C ALA A 198 29.99 0.83 4.45
N LEU A 199 28.81 1.00 3.83
CA LEU A 199 28.27 2.33 3.52
C LEU A 199 27.97 3.11 4.79
N LEU A 200 27.35 2.48 5.78
CA LEU A 200 27.03 3.12 7.06
C LEU A 200 28.29 3.51 7.85
N ASP A 201 29.35 2.69 7.78
CA ASP A 201 30.68 3.02 8.32
C ASP A 201 31.25 4.29 7.67
N GLN A 202 31.26 4.33 6.32
CA GLN A 202 31.74 5.50 5.57
C GLN A 202 30.98 6.78 5.94
N LEU A 203 29.66 6.71 6.06
CA LEU A 203 28.83 7.84 6.45
C LEU A 203 29.15 8.30 7.88
N THR A 204 29.39 7.35 8.80
CA THR A 204 29.74 7.65 10.19
C THR A 204 31.12 8.28 10.30
N GLU A 205 32.12 7.75 9.57
CA GLU A 205 33.49 8.29 9.49
C GLU A 205 33.50 9.70 8.88
N ALA A 206 32.61 9.97 7.92
CA ALA A 206 32.42 11.29 7.33
C ALA A 206 31.69 12.27 8.26
N GLY A 207 31.28 11.84 9.46
CA GLY A 207 30.69 12.68 10.51
C GLY A 207 29.16 12.60 10.66
N MET A 208 28.49 11.71 9.93
CA MET A 208 27.05 11.48 10.10
C MET A 208 26.81 10.71 11.40
N LYS A 209 26.18 11.36 12.36
CA LYS A 209 25.96 10.74 13.69
C LYS A 209 24.93 9.63 13.72
N ARG A 210 23.97 9.67 12.80
CA ARG A 210 22.85 8.71 12.71
C ARG A 210 22.55 8.41 11.24
N PRO A 211 23.32 7.54 10.61
CA PRO A 211 23.11 7.23 9.19
C PRO A 211 21.81 6.44 8.96
N VAL A 212 21.22 5.85 10.01
CA VAL A 212 19.97 5.10 9.92
C VAL A 212 18.91 5.73 10.82
N SER A 213 17.73 5.97 10.26
CA SER A 213 16.52 6.33 10.99
C SER A 213 15.53 5.15 10.94
N VAL A 214 15.05 4.76 12.11
CA VAL A 214 14.05 3.69 12.24
C VAL A 214 12.84 4.26 12.96
N ALA A 215 11.68 4.19 12.31
CA ALA A 215 10.42 4.60 12.92
C ALA A 215 10.09 3.69 14.12
N LYS A 216 9.40 4.24 15.12
CA LYS A 216 8.91 3.47 16.26
C LYS A 216 7.56 2.86 15.90
N GLU A 217 7.60 1.85 15.06
CA GLU A 217 6.43 1.12 14.59
C GLU A 217 6.70 -0.39 14.74
N ASP A 218 5.95 -1.05 15.59
CA ASP A 218 6.10 -2.49 15.84
C ASP A 218 5.60 -3.34 14.68
N TRP A 219 4.52 -2.90 14.01
CA TRP A 219 3.97 -3.57 12.83
C TRP A 219 4.92 -3.51 11.62
N SER A 220 5.60 -2.39 11.39
CA SER A 220 6.53 -2.22 10.27
C SER A 220 7.77 -3.09 10.42
N LEU A 221 8.44 -3.03 11.57
CA LEU A 221 9.65 -3.79 11.83
C LEU A 221 9.36 -5.26 12.16
N GLY A 222 8.32 -5.52 12.95
CA GLY A 222 7.95 -6.86 13.34
C GLY A 222 7.27 -7.63 12.23
N ALA A 223 6.10 -7.19 11.79
CA ALA A 223 5.31 -7.92 10.82
C ALA A 223 5.91 -7.85 9.40
N HIS A 224 6.05 -6.65 8.82
CA HIS A 224 6.48 -6.51 7.42
C HIS A 224 7.89 -7.00 7.17
N GLN A 225 8.84 -6.73 8.06
CA GLN A 225 10.21 -7.18 7.87
C GLN A 225 10.37 -8.68 8.15
N LEU A 226 9.63 -9.23 9.12
CA LEU A 226 9.69 -10.66 9.41
C LEU A 226 9.20 -11.53 8.24
N GLN A 227 8.32 -11.02 7.42
CA GLN A 227 7.82 -11.73 6.23
C GLN A 227 8.95 -12.12 5.26
N TYR A 228 10.05 -11.40 5.22
CA TYR A 228 11.19 -11.74 4.37
C TYR A 228 11.75 -13.14 4.60
N ILE A 229 11.59 -13.73 5.79
CA ILE A 229 12.09 -15.08 6.07
C ILE A 229 11.41 -16.17 5.24
N TYR A 230 10.17 -15.95 4.79
CA TYR A 230 9.43 -16.88 3.94
C TYR A 230 9.18 -16.33 2.53
N GLU A 231 8.90 -15.05 2.35
CA GLU A 231 8.65 -14.46 1.04
C GLU A 231 9.88 -14.52 0.11
N THR A 232 11.08 -14.44 0.66
CA THR A 232 12.31 -14.50 -0.13
C THR A 232 12.93 -15.90 -0.21
N TYR A 233 12.22 -16.93 0.22
CA TYR A 233 12.72 -18.32 0.17
C TYR A 233 13.08 -18.71 -1.27
N ASP A 234 12.12 -18.59 -2.17
CA ASP A 234 12.32 -18.78 -3.62
C ASP A 234 11.61 -17.71 -4.47
N GLY A 235 10.93 -16.75 -3.84
CA GLY A 235 10.19 -15.68 -4.51
C GLY A 235 8.82 -16.11 -5.04
N THR A 236 8.33 -17.28 -4.66
CA THR A 236 7.00 -17.78 -5.04
C THR A 236 6.05 -17.87 -3.86
N SER A 237 4.75 -17.81 -4.12
CA SER A 237 3.72 -18.00 -3.08
C SER A 237 3.74 -19.43 -2.51
N GLU A 238 4.03 -20.42 -3.35
CA GLU A 238 4.15 -21.81 -2.97
C GLU A 238 5.32 -22.03 -2.02
N GLY A 239 6.50 -21.49 -2.34
CA GLY A 239 7.68 -21.59 -1.47
C GLY A 239 7.48 -20.85 -0.15
N ALA A 240 6.84 -19.68 -0.15
CA ALA A 240 6.46 -18.99 1.07
C ALA A 240 5.54 -19.85 1.96
N GLN A 241 4.55 -20.49 1.35
CA GLN A 241 3.63 -21.39 2.05
C GLN A 241 4.35 -22.62 2.64
N GLU A 242 5.29 -23.23 1.92
CA GLU A 242 6.10 -24.34 2.42
C GLU A 242 6.87 -23.96 3.70
N VAL A 243 7.50 -22.77 3.72
CA VAL A 243 8.21 -22.27 4.90
C VAL A 243 7.25 -22.04 6.08
N ILE A 244 6.09 -21.41 5.82
CA ILE A 244 5.06 -21.17 6.84
C ILE A 244 4.57 -22.49 7.45
N GLU A 245 4.28 -23.51 6.64
CA GLU A 245 3.85 -24.81 7.13
C GLU A 245 4.95 -25.50 7.93
N ALA A 246 6.20 -25.45 7.47
CA ALA A 246 7.34 -26.01 8.20
C ALA A 246 7.55 -25.33 9.57
N ILE A 247 7.28 -24.02 9.68
CA ILE A 247 7.29 -23.31 10.97
C ILE A 247 6.13 -23.81 11.86
N LYS A 248 4.92 -23.92 11.33
CA LYS A 248 3.73 -24.37 12.06
C LYS A 248 3.88 -25.82 12.59
N GLU A 249 4.48 -26.68 11.79
CA GLU A 249 4.74 -28.08 12.15
C GLU A 249 5.95 -28.26 13.05
N GLY A 250 6.76 -27.21 13.26
CA GLY A 250 8.00 -27.27 14.02
C GLY A 250 9.10 -28.12 13.37
N THR A 251 9.02 -28.32 12.06
CA THR A 251 10.02 -29.08 11.28
C THR A 251 11.18 -28.21 10.81
N LEU A 252 11.00 -26.86 10.77
CA LEU A 252 12.06 -25.91 10.46
C LEU A 252 12.74 -25.41 11.73
N ASP A 253 14.05 -25.66 11.86
CA ASP A 253 14.86 -25.05 12.92
C ASP A 253 15.25 -23.62 12.54
N LEU A 254 14.55 -22.64 13.11
CA LEU A 254 14.79 -21.22 12.85
C LEU A 254 16.19 -20.76 13.27
N ASN A 255 16.87 -21.44 14.21
CA ASN A 255 18.23 -21.05 14.62
C ASN A 255 19.28 -21.37 13.56
N SER A 256 19.02 -22.36 12.70
CA SER A 256 19.89 -22.74 11.58
C SER A 256 19.37 -22.27 10.21
N TYR A 257 18.22 -21.58 10.18
CA TYR A 257 17.62 -21.13 8.94
C TYR A 257 18.27 -19.84 8.42
N ASP A 258 18.89 -19.90 7.27
CA ASP A 258 19.69 -18.81 6.72
C ASP A 258 18.92 -17.49 6.59
N ARG A 259 17.66 -17.52 6.16
CA ARG A 259 16.83 -16.31 6.03
C ARG A 259 16.56 -15.65 7.39
N MET A 260 16.34 -16.43 8.43
CA MET A 260 16.23 -15.91 9.80
C MET A 260 17.54 -15.26 10.26
N ASN A 261 18.67 -15.90 9.97
CA ASN A 261 19.98 -15.34 10.33
C ASN A 261 20.27 -14.04 9.56
N GLN A 262 19.91 -13.94 8.28
CA GLN A 262 20.01 -12.70 7.49
C GLN A 262 19.11 -11.60 8.05
N PHE A 263 17.87 -11.94 8.40
CA PHE A 263 16.93 -11.01 9.03
C PHE A 263 17.48 -10.46 10.35
N LEU A 264 17.99 -11.31 11.23
CA LEU A 264 18.59 -10.90 12.50
C LEU A 264 19.84 -10.03 12.32
N ASN A 265 20.70 -10.38 11.34
CA ASN A 265 21.87 -9.58 11.00
C ASN A 265 21.49 -8.16 10.52
N MET A 266 20.47 -8.04 9.68
CA MET A 266 19.95 -6.73 9.29
C MET A 266 19.53 -5.89 10.50
N PHE A 267 18.82 -6.50 11.45
CA PHE A 267 18.42 -5.80 12.68
C PHE A 267 19.60 -5.40 13.55
N ASP A 268 20.63 -6.21 13.63
CA ASP A 268 21.85 -5.88 14.36
C ASP A 268 22.55 -4.67 13.73
N ILE A 269 22.68 -4.63 12.40
CA ILE A 269 23.20 -3.47 11.67
C ILE A 269 22.35 -2.23 11.96
N LEU A 270 21.03 -2.28 11.75
CA LEU A 270 20.14 -1.14 12.01
C LEU A 270 20.25 -0.63 13.43
N ARG A 271 20.37 -1.54 14.42
CA ARG A 271 20.49 -1.20 15.83
C ARG A 271 21.83 -0.50 16.15
N GLU A 272 22.91 -0.94 15.52
CA GLU A 272 24.23 -0.36 15.71
C GLU A 272 24.27 1.08 15.23
N TYR A 273 23.86 1.33 14.00
CA TYR A 273 23.99 2.65 13.35
C TYR A 273 22.86 3.64 13.70
N LYS A 274 21.78 3.18 14.32
CA LYS A 274 20.73 4.04 14.89
C LYS A 274 21.20 4.78 16.15
N ARG A 275 22.21 4.26 16.86
CA ARG A 275 22.59 4.67 18.22
C ARG A 275 23.52 5.89 18.29
N GLY A 276 23.89 6.49 17.22
CA GLY A 276 24.79 7.65 17.15
C GLY A 276 24.42 8.82 18.03
#